data_db245a77acb5c84ef7e49f45bd72e19d
#
_entry.id   db245a77acb5c84ef7e49f45bd72e19d
#
_cell.length_a   1.000
_cell.length_b   1.000
_cell.length_c   1.000
_cell.angle_alpha   90.00
_cell.angle_beta   90.00
_cell.angle_gamma   90.00
#
_symmetry.space_group_name_H-M   'P 1'
#
loop_
_entity.id
_entity.type
_entity.pdbx_description
1 polymer ?
#
loop_
_entity_poly.entity_id
_entity_poly.type
_entity_poly.pdbx_seq_one_letter_code
_entity_poly.pdbx_strand_id
1 'polypeptide(L)'
;MVRDQDGKSTFQSIRSFQLGDSAITQILPEERRKGFMALDADGRLGIFHSTAHRTLLKEQVADGSAVAALSPRASRVLVESDGKLQRFVVDNPHPEISWSSLWGKVWYESYPEPDYVWQSTSANTDFEPKLSLSPLAFGTLKAAFYAMLLAAPLAIAAAIYTAYFMAPRMRTKVKPVIE
;
A
#
# COMPACT_ATOMS: atom_id res chain seq x y z
N MET A 1 12.65 -10.21 10.89
CA MET A 1 14.01 -10.80 10.93
C MET A 1 14.87 -10.04 9.94
N VAL A 2 15.91 -9.39 10.39
CA VAL A 2 16.81 -8.59 9.53
C VAL A 2 18.11 -9.37 9.37
N ARG A 3 18.61 -9.44 8.14
CA ARG A 3 19.91 -10.06 7.87
C ARG A 3 21.00 -9.01 7.91
N ASP A 4 22.00 -9.22 8.73
CA ASP A 4 23.20 -8.39 8.79
C ASP A 4 24.10 -8.66 7.56
N GLN A 5 25.06 -7.75 7.29
CA GLN A 5 26.02 -7.89 6.16
C GLN A 5 26.81 -9.21 6.22
N ASP A 6 26.98 -9.77 7.42
CA ASP A 6 27.62 -11.06 7.64
C ASP A 6 26.69 -12.27 7.46
N GLY A 7 25.45 -12.06 6.97
CA GLY A 7 24.47 -13.13 6.76
C GLY A 7 23.79 -13.65 8.02
N LYS A 8 24.11 -13.09 9.20
CA LYS A 8 23.50 -13.48 10.48
C LYS A 8 22.11 -12.87 10.62
N SER A 9 21.14 -13.69 10.95
CA SER A 9 19.77 -13.25 11.15
C SER A 9 19.55 -12.77 12.59
N THR A 10 19.06 -11.53 12.75
CA THR A 10 18.76 -10.93 14.05
C THR A 10 17.31 -10.48 14.12
N PHE A 11 16.72 -10.52 15.32
CA PHE A 11 15.42 -9.91 15.57
C PHE A 11 15.61 -8.42 15.86
N GLN A 12 14.93 -7.57 15.09
CA GLN A 12 14.91 -6.15 15.30
C GLN A 12 13.46 -5.67 15.40
N SER A 13 13.17 -4.78 16.35
CA SER A 13 11.87 -4.09 16.41
C SER A 13 11.81 -3.09 15.26
N ILE A 14 10.91 -3.34 14.29
CA ILE A 14 10.73 -2.50 13.11
C ILE A 14 9.54 -1.55 13.32
N ARG A 15 8.49 -2.04 14.00
CA ARG A 15 7.24 -1.31 14.23
C ARG A 15 6.69 -1.62 15.60
N SER A 16 5.98 -0.65 16.16
CA SER A 16 5.21 -0.80 17.38
C SER A 16 3.78 -0.33 17.16
N PHE A 17 2.84 -1.02 17.79
CA PHE A 17 1.42 -0.67 17.76
C PHE A 17 0.94 -0.51 19.18
N GLN A 18 0.19 0.55 19.43
CA GLN A 18 -0.41 0.79 20.73
C GLN A 18 -1.91 0.56 20.63
N LEU A 19 -2.47 -0.29 21.48
CA LEU A 19 -3.90 -0.52 21.59
C LEU A 19 -4.51 0.41 22.66
N GLY A 20 -4.04 0.30 23.86
CA GLY A 20 -4.42 1.07 25.04
C GLY A 20 -3.27 1.07 26.05
N ASP A 21 -3.60 1.34 27.31
CA ASP A 21 -2.63 1.35 28.43
C ASP A 21 -2.63 0.02 29.19
N SER A 22 -3.62 -0.85 28.93
CA SER A 22 -3.77 -2.15 29.57
C SER A 22 -2.94 -3.23 28.87
N ALA A 23 -2.65 -4.29 29.62
CA ALA A 23 -1.86 -5.41 29.12
C ALA A 23 -2.57 -6.14 27.98
N ILE A 24 -1.85 -6.49 26.93
CA ILE A 24 -2.37 -7.33 25.84
C ILE A 24 -2.52 -8.76 26.33
N THR A 25 -3.73 -9.30 26.24
CA THR A 25 -4.07 -10.66 26.64
C THR A 25 -4.01 -11.65 25.49
N GLN A 26 -4.33 -11.19 24.28
CA GLN A 26 -4.40 -12.06 23.12
C GLN A 26 -3.98 -11.33 21.84
N ILE A 27 -3.26 -12.05 20.94
CA ILE A 27 -2.94 -11.60 19.59
C ILE A 27 -3.43 -12.66 18.60
N LEU A 28 -4.20 -12.24 17.62
CA LEU A 28 -4.84 -13.07 16.59
C LEU A 28 -4.32 -12.66 15.21
N PRO A 29 -3.38 -13.38 14.62
CA PRO A 29 -2.89 -13.09 13.27
C PRO A 29 -3.93 -13.44 12.22
N GLU A 30 -4.00 -12.69 11.13
CA GLU A 30 -4.73 -13.05 9.93
C GLU A 30 -3.94 -14.10 9.12
N GLU A 31 -4.61 -15.13 8.62
CA GLU A 31 -3.94 -16.21 7.86
C GLU A 31 -3.51 -15.78 6.45
N ARG A 32 -4.23 -14.85 5.83
CA ARG A 32 -4.08 -14.51 4.41
C ARG A 32 -3.42 -13.16 4.15
N ARG A 33 -3.38 -12.30 5.13
CA ARG A 33 -2.89 -10.92 5.03
C ARG A 33 -1.94 -10.62 6.16
N LYS A 34 -1.18 -9.55 6.04
CA LYS A 34 -0.25 -9.09 7.08
C LYS A 34 -0.97 -8.26 8.17
N GLY A 35 -2.24 -8.60 8.42
CA GLY A 35 -3.04 -8.05 9.49
C GLY A 35 -2.98 -8.90 10.76
N PHE A 36 -3.30 -8.27 11.88
CA PHE A 36 -3.52 -8.96 13.15
C PHE A 36 -4.49 -8.17 14.02
N MET A 37 -5.15 -8.86 14.92
CA MET A 37 -5.97 -8.27 15.96
C MET A 37 -5.30 -8.46 17.31
N ALA A 38 -5.47 -7.51 18.22
CA ALA A 38 -5.01 -7.60 19.59
C ALA A 38 -6.18 -7.28 20.52
N LEU A 39 -6.27 -8.03 21.61
CA LEU A 39 -7.24 -7.83 22.68
C LEU A 39 -6.48 -7.50 23.98
N ASP A 40 -6.91 -6.50 24.71
CA ASP A 40 -6.36 -6.13 25.99
C ASP A 40 -7.17 -6.66 27.19
N ALA A 41 -6.64 -6.47 28.40
CA ALA A 41 -7.27 -6.93 29.63
C ALA A 41 -8.58 -6.19 29.97
N ASP A 42 -8.78 -5.01 29.40
CA ASP A 42 -10.00 -4.20 29.60
C ASP A 42 -11.10 -4.53 28.57
N GLY A 43 -10.84 -5.50 27.66
CA GLY A 43 -11.81 -5.89 26.64
C GLY A 43 -11.82 -4.96 25.42
N ARG A 44 -10.74 -4.22 25.15
CA ARG A 44 -10.57 -3.43 23.94
C ARG A 44 -9.94 -4.26 22.84
N LEU A 45 -10.56 -4.27 21.68
CA LEU A 45 -10.06 -4.94 20.47
C LEU A 45 -9.47 -3.91 19.51
N GLY A 46 -8.24 -4.18 19.04
CA GLY A 46 -7.60 -3.43 17.98
C GLY A 46 -7.39 -4.26 16.73
N ILE A 47 -7.56 -3.66 15.57
CA ILE A 47 -7.24 -4.25 14.26
C ILE A 47 -6.09 -3.45 13.65
N PHE A 48 -5.04 -4.14 13.27
CA PHE A 48 -3.80 -3.56 12.79
C PHE A 48 -3.35 -4.22 11.49
N HIS A 49 -2.66 -3.44 10.65
CA HIS A 49 -1.95 -3.98 9.48
C HIS A 49 -0.45 -3.74 9.64
N SER A 50 0.32 -4.83 9.70
CA SER A 50 1.74 -4.77 10.10
C SER A 50 2.59 -4.02 9.08
N THR A 51 2.53 -4.37 7.80
CA THR A 51 3.40 -3.80 6.75
C THR A 51 3.07 -2.34 6.46
N ALA A 52 1.80 -1.99 6.38
CA ALA A 52 1.37 -0.60 6.18
C ALA A 52 1.49 0.26 7.45
N HIS A 53 1.91 -0.32 8.60
CA HIS A 53 2.00 0.34 9.91
C HIS A 53 0.73 1.12 10.24
N ARG A 54 -0.41 0.46 10.09
CA ARG A 54 -1.72 1.10 10.17
C ARG A 54 -2.54 0.52 11.29
N THR A 55 -3.14 1.39 12.10
CA THR A 55 -4.24 1.06 13.01
C THR A 55 -5.53 1.27 12.27
N LEU A 56 -6.32 0.21 12.09
CA LEU A 56 -7.56 0.22 11.33
C LEU A 56 -8.75 0.54 12.22
N LEU A 57 -8.80 -0.09 13.39
CA LEU A 57 -9.88 0.07 14.37
C LEU A 57 -9.33 -0.11 15.78
N LYS A 58 -9.92 0.58 16.72
CA LYS A 58 -9.82 0.32 18.17
C LYS A 58 -11.21 0.49 18.77
N GLU A 59 -11.76 -0.57 19.34
CA GLU A 59 -13.14 -0.59 19.83
C GLU A 59 -13.21 -1.33 21.16
N GLN A 60 -14.11 -0.89 22.04
CA GLN A 60 -14.43 -1.60 23.27
C GLN A 60 -15.46 -2.68 22.92
N VAL A 61 -15.09 -3.95 23.04
CA VAL A 61 -15.95 -5.09 22.67
C VAL A 61 -16.46 -5.85 23.88
N ALA A 62 -15.89 -5.61 25.04
CA ALA A 62 -16.32 -6.20 26.32
C ALA A 62 -15.97 -5.27 27.49
N ASP A 63 -16.65 -5.41 28.60
CA ASP A 63 -16.39 -4.69 29.86
C ASP A 63 -15.47 -5.55 30.74
N GLY A 64 -14.18 -5.61 30.42
CA GLY A 64 -13.18 -6.39 31.15
C GLY A 64 -12.63 -7.57 30.35
N SER A 65 -12.20 -8.63 31.06
CA SER A 65 -11.53 -9.76 30.44
C SER A 65 -12.40 -10.49 29.43
N ALA A 66 -11.88 -10.70 28.24
CA ALA A 66 -12.55 -11.39 27.16
C ALA A 66 -11.61 -12.31 26.40
N VAL A 67 -12.16 -13.23 25.62
CA VAL A 67 -11.44 -14.10 24.69
C VAL A 67 -12.01 -13.91 23.29
N ALA A 68 -11.15 -13.78 22.30
CA ALA A 68 -11.58 -13.59 20.93
C ALA A 68 -11.09 -14.73 20.02
N ALA A 69 -11.88 -15.00 18.98
CA ALA A 69 -11.52 -15.93 17.92
C ALA A 69 -11.78 -15.28 16.56
N LEU A 70 -10.81 -15.39 15.65
CA LEU A 70 -10.86 -14.83 14.31
C LEU A 70 -11.25 -15.91 13.30
N SER A 71 -12.16 -15.60 12.37
CA SER A 71 -12.46 -16.50 11.28
C SER A 71 -11.28 -16.59 10.27
N PRO A 72 -11.07 -17.72 9.57
CA PRO A 72 -9.95 -17.88 8.62
C PRO A 72 -9.88 -16.82 7.51
N ARG A 73 -11.02 -16.20 7.19
CA ARG A 73 -11.11 -15.09 6.22
C ARG A 73 -10.99 -13.71 6.83
N ALA A 74 -10.77 -13.62 8.15
CA ALA A 74 -10.75 -12.37 8.92
C ALA A 74 -12.00 -11.47 8.75
N SER A 75 -13.11 -12.05 8.30
CA SER A 75 -14.38 -11.35 8.08
C SER A 75 -15.31 -11.35 9.29
N ARG A 76 -14.97 -12.14 10.31
CA ARG A 76 -15.78 -12.26 11.55
C ARG A 76 -14.87 -12.46 12.75
N VAL A 77 -15.25 -11.81 13.84
CA VAL A 77 -14.65 -12.01 15.16
C VAL A 77 -15.74 -12.49 16.09
N LEU A 78 -15.46 -13.53 16.85
CA LEU A 78 -16.26 -13.97 17.99
C LEU A 78 -15.56 -13.50 19.25
N VAL A 79 -16.29 -12.88 20.14
CA VAL A 79 -15.80 -12.44 21.45
C VAL A 79 -16.67 -13.07 22.51
N GLU A 80 -16.02 -13.74 23.46
CA GLU A 80 -16.66 -14.29 24.66
C GLU A 80 -16.25 -13.44 25.86
N SER A 81 -17.21 -12.97 26.60
CA SER A 81 -17.05 -12.23 27.86
C SER A 81 -18.23 -12.52 28.78
N ASP A 82 -17.96 -12.82 30.04
CA ASP A 82 -18.98 -13.10 31.07
C ASP A 82 -20.01 -14.19 30.67
N GLY A 83 -19.56 -15.23 29.96
CA GLY A 83 -20.39 -16.30 29.45
C GLY A 83 -21.31 -15.92 28.30
N LYS A 84 -21.16 -14.72 27.74
CA LYS A 84 -21.86 -14.24 26.55
C LYS A 84 -20.97 -14.28 25.33
N LEU A 85 -21.50 -14.86 24.25
CA LEU A 85 -20.82 -14.91 22.96
C LEU A 85 -21.39 -13.83 22.04
N GLN A 86 -20.55 -12.92 21.59
CA GLN A 86 -20.87 -11.87 20.64
C GLN A 86 -20.16 -12.11 19.31
N ARG A 87 -20.81 -11.81 18.20
CA ARG A 87 -20.25 -11.94 16.86
C ARG A 87 -20.20 -10.58 16.19
N PHE A 88 -19.01 -10.18 15.78
CA PHE A 88 -18.75 -8.97 15.02
C PHE A 88 -18.44 -9.33 13.57
N VAL A 89 -18.94 -8.53 12.63
CA VAL A 89 -18.59 -8.62 11.22
C VAL A 89 -17.51 -7.57 10.94
N VAL A 90 -16.42 -7.99 10.32
CA VAL A 90 -15.31 -7.13 9.96
C VAL A 90 -15.31 -6.95 8.44
N ASP A 91 -15.56 -5.72 8.00
CA ASP A 91 -15.46 -5.32 6.60
C ASP A 91 -14.20 -4.46 6.43
N ASN A 92 -13.16 -5.07 5.89
CA ASN A 92 -11.86 -4.45 5.70
C ASN A 92 -11.23 -4.99 4.40
N PRO A 93 -11.72 -4.54 3.23
CA PRO A 93 -11.30 -5.10 1.95
C PRO A 93 -9.86 -4.78 1.58
N HIS A 94 -9.34 -3.61 1.97
CA HIS A 94 -8.01 -3.12 1.58
C HIS A 94 -7.23 -2.52 2.76
N PRO A 95 -6.84 -3.33 3.76
CA PRO A 95 -6.11 -2.85 4.94
C PRO A 95 -4.71 -2.34 4.63
N GLU A 96 -4.11 -2.80 3.53
CA GLU A 96 -2.79 -2.45 3.04
C GLU A 96 -2.71 -1.04 2.45
N ILE A 97 -3.83 -0.44 2.05
CA ILE A 97 -3.87 0.86 1.37
C ILE A 97 -3.96 2.00 2.39
N SER A 98 -2.98 2.90 2.35
CA SER A 98 -2.97 4.16 3.07
C SER A 98 -2.22 5.24 2.27
N TRP A 99 -2.42 6.51 2.57
CA TRP A 99 -1.65 7.58 1.94
C TRP A 99 -0.13 7.40 2.13
N SER A 100 0.28 6.94 3.30
CA SER A 100 1.68 6.65 3.60
C SER A 100 2.22 5.47 2.80
N SER A 101 1.44 4.41 2.59
CA SER A 101 1.86 3.26 1.79
C SER A 101 1.88 3.54 0.28
N LEU A 102 1.02 4.45 -0.20
CA LEU A 102 0.98 4.85 -1.61
C LEU A 102 2.15 5.79 -2.00
N TRP A 103 2.52 6.72 -1.13
CA TRP A 103 3.48 7.78 -1.46
C TRP A 103 4.78 7.72 -0.66
N GLY A 104 4.79 7.01 0.46
CA GLY A 104 5.96 6.80 1.31
C GLY A 104 6.72 5.52 0.97
N LYS A 105 7.91 5.40 1.57
CA LYS A 105 8.66 4.15 1.60
C LYS A 105 8.03 3.18 2.58
N VAL A 106 7.86 1.94 2.18
CA VAL A 106 7.34 0.85 3.02
C VAL A 106 8.40 -0.22 3.18
N TRP A 107 8.58 -0.69 4.41
CA TRP A 107 9.48 -1.79 4.67
C TRP A 107 8.74 -3.11 4.53
N TYR A 108 8.84 -3.70 3.36
CA TYR A 108 8.25 -5.00 3.06
C TYR A 108 9.09 -6.14 3.62
N GLU A 109 8.44 -7.27 3.86
CA GLU A 109 9.10 -8.51 4.24
C GLU A 109 10.13 -8.91 3.16
N SER A 110 11.29 -9.37 3.57
CA SER A 110 12.42 -9.73 2.69
C SER A 110 13.17 -8.56 2.02
N TYR A 111 12.83 -7.30 2.34
CA TYR A 111 13.61 -6.15 1.90
C TYR A 111 14.59 -5.72 3.00
N PRO A 112 15.83 -5.34 2.65
CA PRO A 112 16.83 -4.91 3.64
C PRO A 112 16.50 -3.57 4.27
N GLU A 113 15.80 -2.70 3.54
CA GLU A 113 15.42 -1.35 3.95
C GLU A 113 14.05 -0.94 3.37
N PRO A 114 13.42 0.14 3.89
CA PRO A 114 12.20 0.68 3.31
C PRO A 114 12.43 1.20 1.89
N ASP A 115 11.53 0.83 0.96
CA ASP A 115 11.65 1.21 -0.45
C ASP A 115 10.29 1.53 -1.08
N TYR A 116 10.34 2.15 -2.28
CA TYR A 116 9.18 2.39 -3.13
C TYR A 116 9.01 1.23 -4.10
N VAL A 117 8.02 0.39 -3.89
CA VAL A 117 7.80 -0.80 -4.72
C VAL A 117 6.40 -0.81 -5.30
N TRP A 118 6.31 -1.04 -6.60
CA TRP A 118 5.06 -1.33 -7.28
C TRP A 118 5.05 -2.78 -7.77
N GLN A 119 4.20 -3.59 -7.16
CA GLN A 119 3.94 -4.96 -7.57
C GLN A 119 2.53 -5.33 -7.14
N SER A 120 1.58 -5.31 -8.07
CA SER A 120 0.14 -5.51 -7.78
C SER A 120 -0.26 -6.98 -7.70
N THR A 121 0.47 -7.87 -8.39
CA THR A 121 0.15 -9.30 -8.46
C THR A 121 1.39 -10.17 -8.41
N SER A 122 1.23 -11.43 -8.00
CA SER A 122 2.25 -12.47 -8.07
C SER A 122 1.58 -13.83 -8.31
N ALA A 123 2.37 -14.80 -8.73
CA ALA A 123 1.93 -16.19 -8.87
C ALA A 123 1.85 -16.94 -7.54
N ASN A 124 2.38 -16.38 -6.44
CA ASN A 124 2.41 -17.01 -5.12
C ASN A 124 1.18 -16.64 -4.30
N THR A 125 0.68 -17.60 -3.50
CA THR A 125 -0.47 -17.43 -2.61
C THR A 125 -0.20 -16.55 -1.39
N ASP A 126 1.05 -16.47 -0.95
CA ASP A 126 1.49 -15.64 0.19
C ASP A 126 1.96 -14.25 -0.23
N PHE A 127 1.44 -13.78 -1.34
CA PHE A 127 1.82 -12.50 -1.90
C PHE A 127 1.13 -11.34 -1.20
N GLU A 128 1.93 -10.34 -0.82
CA GLU A 128 1.47 -9.05 -0.34
C GLU A 128 1.57 -8.02 -1.47
N PRO A 129 0.45 -7.37 -1.86
CA PRO A 129 0.48 -6.32 -2.88
C PRO A 129 1.33 -5.13 -2.42
N LYS A 130 2.21 -4.65 -3.30
CA LYS A 130 3.05 -3.48 -3.08
C LYS A 130 2.58 -2.38 -4.00
N LEU A 131 2.02 -1.31 -3.45
CA LEU A 131 1.22 -0.34 -4.20
C LEU A 131 1.80 1.08 -4.14
N SER A 132 3.13 1.24 -4.12
CA SER A 132 3.73 2.57 -4.16
C SER A 132 3.49 3.24 -5.52
N LEU A 133 2.82 4.39 -5.51
CA LEU A 133 2.57 5.20 -6.71
C LEU A 133 3.77 6.08 -7.09
N SER A 134 4.71 6.30 -6.17
CA SER A 134 5.87 7.17 -6.38
C SER A 134 6.70 6.79 -7.61
N PRO A 135 7.08 5.51 -7.85
CA PRO A 135 7.83 5.12 -9.04
C PRO A 135 7.04 5.35 -10.34
N LEU A 136 5.72 5.11 -10.31
CA LEU A 136 4.86 5.30 -11.49
C LEU A 136 4.73 6.79 -11.84
N ALA A 137 4.45 7.63 -10.84
CA ALA A 137 4.32 9.07 -11.02
C ALA A 137 5.62 9.68 -11.56
N PHE A 138 6.76 9.30 -10.97
CA PHE A 138 8.07 9.77 -11.42
C PHE A 138 8.39 9.28 -12.84
N GLY A 139 8.11 8.01 -13.15
CA GLY A 139 8.30 7.44 -14.48
C GLY A 139 7.46 8.16 -15.54
N THR A 140 6.20 8.46 -15.24
CA THR A 140 5.30 9.19 -16.15
C THR A 140 5.78 10.62 -16.37
N LEU A 141 6.18 11.32 -15.31
CA LEU A 141 6.70 12.68 -15.39
C LEU A 141 7.97 12.74 -16.24
N LYS A 142 8.88 11.80 -16.01
CA LYS A 142 10.13 11.66 -16.77
C LYS A 142 9.86 11.37 -18.25
N ALA A 143 8.94 10.47 -18.56
CA ALA A 143 8.55 10.15 -19.92
C ALA A 143 7.93 11.36 -20.64
N ALA A 144 7.02 12.09 -19.98
CA ALA A 144 6.44 13.30 -20.50
C ALA A 144 7.48 14.40 -20.80
N PHE A 145 8.44 14.57 -19.88
CA PHE A 145 9.53 15.53 -20.06
C PHE A 145 10.39 15.21 -21.29
N TYR A 146 10.81 13.95 -21.46
CA TYR A 146 11.58 13.54 -22.63
C TYR A 146 10.76 13.64 -23.94
N ALA A 147 9.50 13.29 -23.90
CA ALA A 147 8.62 13.44 -25.06
C ALA A 147 8.51 14.91 -25.50
N MET A 148 8.33 15.84 -24.56
CA MET A 148 8.30 17.28 -24.84
C MET A 148 9.64 17.79 -25.37
N LEU A 149 10.75 17.34 -24.82
CA LEU A 149 12.10 17.75 -25.23
C LEU A 149 12.39 17.36 -26.68
N LEU A 150 11.84 16.25 -27.16
CA LEU A 150 11.96 15.82 -28.55
C LEU A 150 10.88 16.47 -29.45
N ALA A 151 9.64 16.54 -28.99
CA ALA A 151 8.52 17.02 -29.78
C ALA A 151 8.61 18.53 -30.08
N ALA A 152 9.02 19.35 -29.13
CA ALA A 152 9.09 20.79 -29.29
C ALA A 152 10.05 21.24 -30.42
N PRO A 153 11.33 20.80 -30.50
CA PRO A 153 12.20 21.17 -31.60
C PRO A 153 11.73 20.62 -32.95
N LEU A 154 11.16 19.41 -32.98
CA LEU A 154 10.59 18.85 -34.19
C LEU A 154 9.39 19.64 -34.69
N ALA A 155 8.50 20.07 -33.80
CA ALA A 155 7.36 20.88 -34.13
C ALA A 155 7.79 22.27 -34.70
N ILE A 156 8.80 22.89 -34.05
CA ILE A 156 9.36 24.17 -34.55
C ILE A 156 10.01 23.97 -35.93
N ALA A 157 10.80 22.94 -36.13
CA ALA A 157 11.43 22.63 -37.39
C ALA A 157 10.40 22.35 -38.50
N ALA A 158 9.33 21.60 -38.20
CA ALA A 158 8.22 21.35 -39.11
C ALA A 158 7.46 22.64 -39.46
N ALA A 159 7.25 23.51 -38.48
CA ALA A 159 6.60 24.81 -38.73
C ALA A 159 7.44 25.72 -39.65
N ILE A 160 8.75 25.81 -39.41
CA ILE A 160 9.69 26.55 -40.23
C ILE A 160 9.71 25.97 -41.66
N TYR A 161 9.80 24.66 -41.79
CA TYR A 161 9.79 23.98 -43.09
C TYR A 161 8.51 24.28 -43.85
N THR A 162 7.36 24.16 -43.20
CA THR A 162 6.04 24.43 -43.83
C THR A 162 5.89 25.89 -44.23
N ALA A 163 6.43 26.82 -43.41
CA ALA A 163 6.31 28.26 -43.68
C ALA A 163 7.21 28.73 -44.83
N TYR A 164 8.45 28.27 -44.90
CA TYR A 164 9.47 28.81 -45.80
C TYR A 164 9.81 27.92 -47.00
N PHE A 165 9.80 26.61 -46.84
CA PHE A 165 10.31 25.69 -47.86
C PHE A 165 9.23 24.90 -48.60
N MET A 166 8.02 24.79 -48.05
CA MET A 166 6.95 24.00 -48.65
C MET A 166 6.28 24.73 -49.84
N ALA A 167 6.16 24.03 -50.96
CA ALA A 167 5.49 24.54 -52.14
C ALA A 167 4.02 24.94 -51.86
N PRO A 168 3.48 26.04 -52.42
CA PRO A 168 2.15 26.56 -52.10
C PRO A 168 1.00 25.53 -52.24
N ARG A 169 1.06 24.66 -53.26
CA ARG A 169 0.06 23.61 -53.50
C ARG A 169 0.07 22.51 -52.38
N MET A 170 1.21 22.25 -51.82
CA MET A 170 1.34 21.29 -50.72
C MET A 170 0.90 21.93 -49.40
N ARG A 171 1.25 23.19 -49.16
CA ARG A 171 0.87 23.95 -47.96
C ARG A 171 -0.63 23.98 -47.73
N THR A 172 -1.44 24.20 -48.80
CA THR A 172 -2.90 24.21 -48.69
C THR A 172 -3.51 22.88 -48.28
N LYS A 173 -2.81 21.76 -48.51
CA LYS A 173 -3.25 20.41 -48.08
C LYS A 173 -2.76 20.02 -46.70
N VAL A 174 -1.55 20.43 -46.34
CA VAL A 174 -0.88 20.03 -45.08
C VAL A 174 -1.33 20.91 -43.90
N LYS A 175 -1.57 22.20 -44.13
CA LYS A 175 -1.98 23.16 -43.10
C LYS A 175 -3.24 22.72 -42.33
N PRO A 176 -4.36 22.28 -42.98
CA PRO A 176 -5.54 21.83 -42.27
C PRO A 176 -5.38 20.52 -41.47
N VAL A 177 -4.31 19.74 -41.73
CA VAL A 177 -4.03 18.51 -41.04
C VAL A 177 -3.18 18.74 -39.76
N ILE A 178 -2.40 19.83 -39.75
CA ILE A 178 -1.54 20.21 -38.63
C ILE A 178 -2.29 21.11 -37.63
N GLU A 179 -3.23 21.94 -38.07
CA GLU A 179 -4.10 22.76 -37.22
C GLU A 179 -5.34 21.97 -36.75
#